data_9fd52bd197451a72565192395b6a3134
#
_entry.id   9fd52bd197451a72565192395b6a3134
#
_cell.length_a   1.000
_cell.length_b   1.000
_cell.length_c   1.000
_cell.angle_alpha   90.00
_cell.angle_beta   90.00
_cell.angle_gamma   90.00
#
_symmetry.space_group_name_H-M   'P 1'
#
loop_
_entity.id
_entity.type
_entity.pdbx_description
1 polymer ?
#
loop_
_entity_poly.entity_id
_entity_poly.type
_entity_poly.pdbx_seq_one_letter_code
_entity_poly.pdbx_strand_id
1 'polypeptide(L)'
;MIPDYDHAATAAAEILIRYGISTAPVDPIPIFKKAPGFNVVTFTEMSKMMGIERSSLVSTFTAENHDAVSSAYMKNGKPHYLVAYNMRLPQYIVQRALAREMGHIVLGHDGSRPEDVRNAEALCFAHHLLCPRALINAIRQAGVTITTEVLGNTTGCYERCLIGMRRTPATHVPASLNRQIREQFSEYIDEFLDFQSYLSQDDDSMIANFGTFMDGYTEED
;
A
#
# COMPACT_ATOMS: atom_id res chain seq x y z
N MET A 1 -17.80 19.31 5.97
CA MET A 1 -17.25 18.45 7.04
C MET A 1 -15.77 18.27 6.76
N ILE A 2 -14.91 18.24 7.76
CA ILE A 2 -13.45 18.08 7.57
C ILE A 2 -13.12 16.60 7.71
N PRO A 3 -12.24 16.01 6.85
CA PRO A 3 -11.78 14.63 6.99
C PRO A 3 -11.01 14.42 8.28
N ASP A 4 -11.21 13.27 8.95
CA ASP A 4 -10.47 12.84 10.13
C ASP A 4 -9.26 11.98 9.72
N TYR A 5 -8.19 12.64 9.32
CA TYR A 5 -6.98 11.99 8.86
C TYR A 5 -6.23 11.25 9.98
N ASP A 6 -6.31 11.74 11.23
CA ASP A 6 -5.65 11.09 12.38
C ASP A 6 -6.31 9.76 12.72
N HIS A 7 -7.63 9.71 12.69
CA HIS A 7 -8.39 8.47 12.84
C HIS A 7 -8.07 7.47 11.72
N ALA A 8 -8.05 7.93 10.46
CA ALA A 8 -7.73 7.08 9.32
C ALA A 8 -6.30 6.49 9.41
N ALA A 9 -5.31 7.30 9.76
CA ALA A 9 -3.94 6.86 9.94
C ALA A 9 -3.78 5.88 11.11
N THR A 10 -4.46 6.15 12.22
CA THR A 10 -4.47 5.27 13.41
C THR A 10 -5.10 3.92 13.10
N ALA A 11 -6.25 3.92 12.42
CA ALA A 11 -6.94 2.69 12.02
C ALA A 11 -6.07 1.82 11.07
N ALA A 12 -5.31 2.43 10.15
CA ALA A 12 -4.37 1.71 9.30
C ALA A 12 -3.24 1.05 10.13
N ALA A 13 -2.68 1.77 11.12
CA ALA A 13 -1.67 1.24 12.02
C ALA A 13 -2.20 0.05 12.83
N GLU A 14 -3.43 0.13 13.35
CA GLU A 14 -4.09 -0.96 14.08
C GLU A 14 -4.30 -2.21 13.19
N ILE A 15 -4.65 -2.04 11.91
CA ILE A 15 -4.76 -3.15 10.96
C ILE A 15 -3.42 -3.84 10.75
N LEU A 16 -2.33 -3.09 10.53
CA LEU A 16 -0.99 -3.66 10.39
C LEU A 16 -0.60 -4.52 11.60
N ILE A 17 -0.83 -4.00 12.80
CA ILE A 17 -0.50 -4.69 14.05
C ILE A 17 -1.40 -5.91 14.24
N ARG A 18 -2.71 -5.75 14.10
CA ARG A 18 -3.70 -6.83 14.31
C ARG A 18 -3.45 -8.05 13.42
N TYR A 19 -3.05 -7.83 12.17
CA TYR A 19 -2.82 -8.90 11.21
C TYR A 19 -1.38 -9.36 11.11
N GLY A 20 -0.48 -8.82 11.92
CA GLY A 20 0.92 -9.21 12.01
C GLY A 20 1.67 -8.94 10.70
N ILE A 21 1.43 -7.77 10.07
CA ILE A 21 2.11 -7.41 8.82
C ILE A 21 3.50 -6.90 9.13
N SER A 22 4.52 -7.68 8.78
CA SER A 22 5.93 -7.44 9.13
C SER A 22 6.82 -7.21 7.91
N THR A 23 6.28 -7.26 6.69
CA THR A 23 7.03 -7.09 5.44
C THR A 23 6.37 -6.07 4.53
N ALA A 24 7.15 -5.47 3.64
CA ALA A 24 6.69 -4.59 2.59
C ALA A 24 7.20 -5.10 1.22
N PRO A 25 6.51 -4.85 0.12
CA PRO A 25 5.24 -4.11 0.00
C PRO A 25 4.06 -4.79 0.71
N VAL A 26 3.20 -4.01 1.35
CA VAL A 26 2.01 -4.54 2.02
C VAL A 26 0.98 -5.00 0.99
N ASP A 27 0.56 -6.27 1.06
CA ASP A 27 -0.53 -6.81 0.25
C ASP A 27 -1.84 -6.86 1.06
N PRO A 28 -2.88 -6.12 0.66
CA PRO A 28 -4.17 -6.15 1.34
C PRO A 28 -4.94 -7.48 1.19
N ILE A 29 -4.67 -8.30 0.17
CA ILE A 29 -5.42 -9.54 -0.10
C ILE A 29 -5.33 -10.53 1.06
N PRO A 30 -4.16 -10.86 1.62
CA PRO A 30 -4.05 -11.73 2.79
C PRO A 30 -4.79 -11.18 4.01
N ILE A 31 -4.81 -9.84 4.19
CA ILE A 31 -5.54 -9.20 5.29
C ILE A 31 -7.04 -9.46 5.14
N PHE A 32 -7.61 -9.22 3.96
CA PHE A 32 -9.02 -9.50 3.68
C PHE A 32 -9.37 -10.98 3.90
N LYS A 33 -8.50 -11.91 3.47
CA LYS A 33 -8.72 -13.35 3.63
C LYS A 33 -8.71 -13.80 5.09
N LYS A 34 -7.93 -13.14 5.94
CA LYS A 34 -7.87 -13.44 7.39
C LYS A 34 -8.99 -12.74 8.16
N ALA A 35 -9.52 -11.62 7.65
CA ALA A 35 -10.53 -10.83 8.34
C ALA A 35 -11.91 -11.51 8.25
N PRO A 36 -12.59 -11.75 9.38
CA PRO A 36 -13.90 -12.37 9.36
C PRO A 36 -14.94 -11.47 8.69
N GLY A 37 -15.80 -12.07 7.88
CA GLY A 37 -16.87 -11.35 7.19
C GLY A 37 -16.48 -10.69 5.87
N PHE A 38 -15.24 -10.86 5.43
CA PHE A 38 -14.80 -10.37 4.12
C PHE A 38 -14.76 -11.49 3.09
N ASN A 39 -15.19 -11.17 1.87
CA ASN A 39 -15.03 -12.00 0.69
C ASN A 39 -14.36 -11.15 -0.40
N VAL A 40 -13.10 -11.43 -0.72
CA VAL A 40 -12.35 -10.72 -1.75
C VAL A 40 -12.30 -11.56 -3.02
N VAL A 41 -12.74 -10.99 -4.13
CA VAL A 41 -12.88 -11.67 -5.44
C VAL A 41 -12.38 -10.76 -6.56
N THR A 42 -12.02 -11.35 -7.68
CA THR A 42 -11.78 -10.59 -8.91
C THR A 42 -13.10 -10.19 -9.59
N PHE A 43 -13.08 -9.18 -10.46
CA PHE A 43 -14.26 -8.87 -11.30
C PHE A 43 -14.69 -10.05 -12.16
N THR A 44 -13.76 -10.94 -12.53
CA THR A 44 -14.10 -12.18 -13.27
C THR A 44 -14.88 -13.17 -12.41
N GLU A 45 -14.49 -13.35 -11.15
CA GLU A 45 -15.24 -14.20 -10.21
C GLU A 45 -16.58 -13.58 -9.85
N MET A 46 -16.63 -12.27 -9.59
CA MET A 46 -17.88 -11.55 -9.35
C MET A 46 -18.86 -11.68 -10.53
N SER A 47 -18.38 -11.56 -11.77
CA SER A 47 -19.14 -11.76 -13.00
C SER A 47 -19.81 -13.14 -13.03
N LYS A 48 -19.05 -14.20 -12.72
CA LYS A 48 -19.58 -15.56 -12.65
C LYS A 48 -20.61 -15.74 -11.53
N MET A 49 -20.35 -15.16 -10.37
CA MET A 49 -21.26 -15.24 -9.20
C MET A 49 -22.60 -14.54 -9.47
N MET A 50 -22.57 -13.41 -10.19
CA MET A 50 -23.76 -12.58 -10.45
C MET A 50 -24.47 -12.93 -11.76
N GLY A 51 -23.86 -13.74 -12.63
CA GLY A 51 -24.38 -14.01 -13.98
C GLY A 51 -24.36 -12.79 -14.90
N ILE A 52 -23.51 -11.80 -14.62
CA ILE A 52 -23.37 -10.54 -15.38
C ILE A 52 -22.11 -10.64 -16.24
N GLU A 53 -22.17 -10.18 -17.48
CA GLU A 53 -20.99 -10.16 -18.33
C GLU A 53 -19.88 -9.30 -17.74
N ARG A 54 -18.63 -9.83 -17.74
CA ARG A 54 -17.47 -9.15 -17.17
C ARG A 54 -17.21 -7.78 -17.80
N SER A 55 -17.40 -7.64 -19.11
CA SER A 55 -17.25 -6.37 -19.84
C SER A 55 -18.19 -5.30 -19.28
N SER A 56 -19.42 -5.66 -18.95
CA SER A 56 -20.42 -4.77 -18.36
C SER A 56 -20.00 -4.32 -16.95
N LEU A 57 -19.51 -5.26 -16.11
CA LEU A 57 -18.98 -4.90 -14.79
C LEU A 57 -17.77 -3.96 -14.89
N VAL A 58 -16.79 -4.29 -15.73
CA VAL A 58 -15.59 -3.48 -15.92
C VAL A 58 -15.96 -2.09 -16.46
N SER A 59 -16.84 -1.99 -17.47
CA SER A 59 -17.23 -0.68 -18.03
C SER A 59 -17.95 0.19 -17.02
N THR A 60 -18.80 -0.38 -16.18
CA THR A 60 -19.50 0.37 -15.13
C THR A 60 -18.51 0.93 -14.11
N PHE A 61 -17.65 0.09 -13.55
CA PHE A 61 -16.76 0.51 -12.48
C PHE A 61 -15.56 1.34 -12.96
N THR A 62 -14.99 1.04 -14.15
CA THR A 62 -13.88 1.84 -14.69
C THR A 62 -14.34 3.18 -15.24
N ALA A 63 -15.58 3.31 -15.74
CA ALA A 63 -16.14 4.60 -16.12
C ALA A 63 -16.25 5.57 -14.92
N GLU A 64 -16.43 5.03 -13.72
CA GLU A 64 -16.45 5.77 -12.46
C GLU A 64 -15.06 5.89 -11.80
N ASN A 65 -13.97 5.47 -12.48
CA ASN A 65 -12.62 5.39 -11.94
C ASN A 65 -12.47 4.46 -10.70
N HIS A 66 -13.27 3.41 -10.65
CA HIS A 66 -13.18 2.40 -9.59
C HIS A 66 -12.37 1.18 -10.05
N ASP A 67 -11.14 1.05 -9.56
CA ASP A 67 -10.26 -0.11 -9.78
C ASP A 67 -10.63 -1.29 -8.88
N ALA A 68 -11.32 -1.01 -7.79
CA ALA A 68 -11.97 -1.95 -6.87
C ALA A 68 -13.26 -1.33 -6.34
N VAL A 69 -14.17 -2.19 -5.87
CA VAL A 69 -15.45 -1.80 -5.26
C VAL A 69 -15.76 -2.70 -4.09
N SER A 70 -16.48 -2.16 -3.11
CA SER A 70 -16.98 -2.94 -1.98
C SER A 70 -18.49 -2.77 -1.80
N SER A 71 -19.14 -3.84 -1.35
CA SER A 71 -20.57 -3.84 -1.03
C SER A 71 -20.80 -4.59 0.28
N ALA A 72 -21.60 -4.00 1.18
CA ALA A 72 -22.00 -4.61 2.42
C ALA A 72 -23.29 -5.42 2.23
N TYR A 73 -23.38 -6.57 2.90
CA TYR A 73 -24.60 -7.38 2.99
C TYR A 73 -24.72 -8.05 4.36
N MET A 74 -25.94 -8.37 4.76
CA MET A 74 -26.19 -9.05 6.03
C MET A 74 -26.20 -10.57 5.86
N LYS A 75 -25.43 -11.27 6.68
CA LYS A 75 -25.44 -12.74 6.76
C LYS A 75 -25.46 -13.17 8.22
N ASN A 76 -26.49 -13.94 8.61
CA ASN A 76 -26.68 -14.39 9.98
C ASN A 76 -26.68 -13.23 11.01
N GLY A 77 -27.32 -12.11 10.68
CA GLY A 77 -27.37 -10.92 11.55
C GLY A 77 -26.07 -10.14 11.69
N LYS A 78 -25.03 -10.48 10.94
CA LYS A 78 -23.72 -9.79 10.95
C LYS A 78 -23.44 -9.15 9.59
N PRO A 79 -22.79 -7.97 9.57
CA PRO A 79 -22.34 -7.36 8.32
C PRO A 79 -21.24 -8.21 7.70
N HIS A 80 -21.34 -8.44 6.41
CA HIS A 80 -20.34 -9.05 5.55
C HIS A 80 -20.05 -8.11 4.38
N TYR A 81 -18.86 -8.22 3.82
CA TYR A 81 -18.40 -7.36 2.74
C TYR A 81 -17.90 -8.20 1.56
N LEU A 82 -18.44 -7.93 0.38
CA LEU A 82 -17.87 -8.40 -0.88
C LEU A 82 -16.98 -7.29 -1.43
N VAL A 83 -15.70 -7.59 -1.64
CA VAL A 83 -14.74 -6.67 -2.24
C VAL A 83 -14.28 -7.25 -3.56
N ALA A 84 -14.54 -6.54 -4.66
CA ALA A 84 -14.15 -6.99 -5.99
C ALA A 84 -13.14 -6.04 -6.62
N TYR A 85 -12.16 -6.59 -7.37
CA TYR A 85 -11.10 -5.80 -7.96
C TYR A 85 -10.73 -6.25 -9.38
N ASN A 86 -10.11 -5.34 -10.15
CA ASN A 86 -9.64 -5.61 -11.49
C ASN A 86 -8.21 -6.18 -11.47
N MET A 87 -8.09 -7.51 -11.50
CA MET A 87 -6.78 -8.20 -11.51
C MET A 87 -5.92 -7.97 -12.75
N ARG A 88 -6.44 -7.29 -13.79
CA ARG A 88 -5.67 -6.96 -15.01
C ARG A 88 -4.85 -5.68 -14.87
N LEU A 89 -5.05 -4.92 -13.81
CA LEU A 89 -4.28 -3.73 -13.51
C LEU A 89 -2.92 -4.11 -12.91
N PRO A 90 -1.92 -3.24 -13.02
CA PRO A 90 -0.66 -3.40 -12.31
C PRO A 90 -0.86 -3.62 -10.82
N GLN A 91 -0.05 -4.47 -10.21
CA GLN A 91 -0.21 -4.90 -8.81
C GLN A 91 -0.32 -3.71 -7.84
N TYR A 92 0.49 -2.68 -8.01
CA TYR A 92 0.46 -1.49 -7.14
C TYR A 92 -0.86 -0.71 -7.22
N ILE A 93 -1.54 -0.70 -8.39
CA ILE A 93 -2.87 -0.10 -8.54
C ILE A 93 -3.90 -0.95 -7.82
N VAL A 94 -3.83 -2.27 -7.97
CA VAL A 94 -4.71 -3.21 -7.26
C VAL A 94 -4.56 -3.07 -5.75
N GLN A 95 -3.32 -3.05 -5.24
CA GLN A 95 -3.04 -2.89 -3.82
C GLN A 95 -3.60 -1.57 -3.28
N ARG A 96 -3.40 -0.45 -3.99
CA ARG A 96 -3.94 0.86 -3.61
C ARG A 96 -5.46 0.86 -3.60
N ALA A 97 -6.10 0.30 -4.63
CA ALA A 97 -7.54 0.23 -4.73
C ALA A 97 -8.14 -0.61 -3.59
N LEU A 98 -7.57 -1.78 -3.34
CA LEU A 98 -7.99 -2.66 -2.24
C LEU A 98 -7.77 -2.03 -0.86
N ALA A 99 -6.64 -1.36 -0.66
CA ALA A 99 -6.37 -0.63 0.59
C ALA A 99 -7.38 0.51 0.81
N ARG A 100 -7.82 1.21 -0.26
CA ARG A 100 -8.87 2.23 -0.18
C ARG A 100 -10.22 1.63 0.19
N GLU A 101 -10.63 0.53 -0.43
CA GLU A 101 -11.87 -0.17 -0.07
C GLU A 101 -11.83 -0.69 1.38
N MET A 102 -10.68 -1.20 1.84
CA MET A 102 -10.49 -1.54 3.25
C MET A 102 -10.69 -0.33 4.15
N GLY A 103 -10.15 0.83 3.76
CA GLY A 103 -10.34 2.09 4.48
C GLY A 103 -11.81 2.47 4.60
N HIS A 104 -12.60 2.39 3.52
CA HIS A 104 -14.04 2.66 3.57
C HIS A 104 -14.75 1.77 4.59
N ILE A 105 -14.41 0.48 4.62
CA ILE A 105 -15.05 -0.49 5.50
C ILE A 105 -14.62 -0.31 6.96
N VAL A 106 -13.31 -0.19 7.21
CA VAL A 106 -12.75 -0.07 8.56
C VAL A 106 -13.19 1.22 9.24
N LEU A 107 -13.28 2.33 8.47
CA LEU A 107 -13.74 3.63 8.97
C LEU A 107 -15.27 3.74 9.05
N GLY A 108 -15.99 2.67 8.70
CA GLY A 108 -17.45 2.63 8.79
C GLY A 108 -18.15 3.63 7.86
N HIS A 109 -17.59 3.87 6.68
CA HIS A 109 -18.15 4.81 5.72
C HIS A 109 -19.49 4.28 5.18
N ASP A 110 -20.54 4.98 5.54
CA ASP A 110 -21.89 4.83 4.98
C ASP A 110 -22.26 6.06 4.12
N GLY A 111 -23.49 6.20 3.74
CA GLY A 111 -23.96 7.35 2.96
C GLY A 111 -24.19 8.65 3.76
N SER A 112 -23.95 8.65 5.08
CA SER A 112 -24.27 9.77 5.98
C SER A 112 -23.28 10.95 5.89
N ARG A 113 -22.04 10.67 5.45
CA ARG A 113 -20.97 11.67 5.29
C ARG A 113 -20.76 12.03 3.81
N PRO A 114 -20.34 13.28 3.48
CA PRO A 114 -20.01 13.67 2.13
C PRO A 114 -19.01 12.73 1.47
N GLU A 115 -19.18 12.46 0.19
CA GLU A 115 -18.35 11.49 -0.56
C GLU A 115 -16.90 11.91 -0.64
N ASP A 116 -16.62 13.18 -0.85
CA ASP A 116 -15.27 13.76 -0.88
C ASP A 116 -14.52 13.56 0.44
N VAL A 117 -15.22 13.70 1.57
CA VAL A 117 -14.67 13.45 2.92
C VAL A 117 -14.34 11.97 3.10
N ARG A 118 -15.28 11.06 2.78
CA ARG A 118 -15.09 9.61 2.86
C ARG A 118 -13.93 9.13 1.98
N ASN A 119 -13.86 9.65 0.75
CA ASN A 119 -12.78 9.33 -0.18
C ASN A 119 -11.41 9.83 0.32
N ALA A 120 -11.35 11.02 0.91
CA ALA A 120 -10.12 11.58 1.47
C ALA A 120 -9.60 10.74 2.66
N GLU A 121 -10.50 10.32 3.57
CA GLU A 121 -10.17 9.47 4.71
C GLU A 121 -9.73 8.07 4.27
N ALA A 122 -10.47 7.43 3.35
CA ALA A 122 -10.11 6.12 2.82
C ALA A 122 -8.77 6.14 2.07
N LEU A 123 -8.46 7.21 1.36
CA LEU A 123 -7.17 7.40 0.71
C LEU A 123 -6.04 7.60 1.72
N CYS A 124 -6.28 8.38 2.79
CA CYS A 124 -5.33 8.54 3.90
C CYS A 124 -5.04 7.19 4.57
N PHE A 125 -6.08 6.40 4.89
CA PHE A 125 -5.94 5.04 5.39
C PHE A 125 -5.07 4.18 4.47
N ALA A 126 -5.38 4.16 3.18
CA ALA A 126 -4.63 3.38 2.19
C ALA A 126 -3.16 3.76 2.14
N HIS A 127 -2.84 5.05 2.18
CA HIS A 127 -1.47 5.54 2.22
C HIS A 127 -0.71 5.06 3.47
N HIS A 128 -1.36 5.14 4.64
CA HIS A 128 -0.74 4.69 5.90
C HIS A 128 -0.62 3.17 6.00
N LEU A 129 -1.54 2.41 5.38
CA LEU A 129 -1.46 0.95 5.30
C LEU A 129 -0.30 0.50 4.40
N LEU A 130 -0.20 1.06 3.18
CA LEU A 130 0.79 0.66 2.18
C LEU A 130 2.18 1.23 2.43
N CYS A 131 2.27 2.38 3.12
CA CYS A 131 3.53 3.05 3.44
C CYS A 131 3.52 3.51 4.90
N PRO A 132 3.71 2.60 5.85
CA PRO A 132 3.71 2.95 7.26
C PRO A 132 4.80 3.97 7.59
N ARG A 133 4.42 5.16 8.09
CA ARG A 133 5.40 6.21 8.43
C ARG A 133 6.42 5.76 9.46
N ALA A 134 6.05 4.86 10.37
CA ALA A 134 6.96 4.30 11.36
C ALA A 134 8.09 3.50 10.70
N LEU A 135 7.78 2.70 9.66
CA LEU A 135 8.77 1.98 8.85
C LEU A 135 9.72 2.95 8.13
N ILE A 136 9.17 3.91 7.40
CA ILE A 136 9.98 4.90 6.66
C ILE A 136 10.87 5.72 7.60
N ASN A 137 10.34 6.10 8.76
CA ASN A 137 11.13 6.82 9.76
C ASN A 137 12.26 5.97 10.35
N ALA A 138 12.04 4.66 10.55
CA ALA A 138 13.08 3.75 11.03
C ALA A 138 14.24 3.62 10.01
N ILE A 139 13.91 3.42 8.73
CA ILE A 139 14.89 3.37 7.62
C ILE A 139 15.68 4.68 7.54
N ARG A 140 14.99 5.83 7.64
CA ARG A 140 15.66 7.14 7.66
C ARG A 140 16.57 7.33 8.86
N GLN A 141 16.16 6.89 10.05
CA GLN A 141 16.96 6.98 11.29
C GLN A 141 18.21 6.09 11.24
N ALA A 142 18.18 5.03 10.44
CA ALA A 142 19.34 4.19 10.16
C ALA A 142 20.32 4.81 9.12
N GLY A 143 20.07 6.05 8.67
CA GLY A 143 20.98 6.80 7.80
C GLY A 143 20.65 6.75 6.31
N VAL A 144 19.60 6.03 5.89
CA VAL A 144 19.20 5.95 4.48
C VAL A 144 18.51 7.24 4.05
N THR A 145 18.95 7.84 2.96
CA THR A 145 18.28 8.99 2.34
C THR A 145 16.98 8.53 1.66
N ILE A 146 15.85 9.06 2.11
CA ILE A 146 14.53 8.69 1.57
C ILE A 146 14.28 9.39 0.25
N THR A 147 14.63 8.71 -0.85
CA THR A 147 14.34 9.12 -2.22
C THR A 147 13.00 8.53 -2.68
N THR A 148 12.52 8.94 -3.86
CA THR A 148 11.33 8.34 -4.50
C THR A 148 11.57 6.87 -4.83
N GLU A 149 12.79 6.52 -5.22
CA GLU A 149 13.21 5.16 -5.51
C GLU A 149 13.21 4.28 -4.26
N VAL A 150 13.83 4.74 -3.16
CA VAL A 150 13.80 4.05 -1.87
C VAL A 150 12.35 3.81 -1.41
N LEU A 151 11.49 4.82 -1.50
CA LEU A 151 10.07 4.66 -1.18
C LEU A 151 9.39 3.64 -2.09
N GLY A 152 9.64 3.69 -3.40
CA GLY A 152 9.09 2.74 -4.36
C GLY A 152 9.52 1.31 -4.07
N ASN A 153 10.79 1.09 -3.82
CA ASN A 153 11.36 -0.23 -3.51
C ASN A 153 10.84 -0.77 -2.16
N THR A 154 10.74 0.10 -1.14
CA THR A 154 10.23 -0.28 0.18
C THR A 154 8.74 -0.59 0.18
N THR A 155 7.93 0.19 -0.54
CA THR A 155 6.46 0.13 -0.42
C THR A 155 5.77 -0.49 -1.62
N GLY A 156 6.49 -0.75 -2.72
CA GLY A 156 5.90 -1.14 -4.00
C GLY A 156 5.03 -0.05 -4.64
N CYS A 157 5.01 1.15 -4.05
CA CYS A 157 4.21 2.27 -4.52
C CYS A 157 5.01 3.11 -5.51
N TYR A 158 4.59 3.12 -6.77
CA TYR A 158 5.20 3.96 -7.79
C TYR A 158 4.75 5.42 -7.71
N GLU A 159 5.41 6.27 -8.44
CA GLU A 159 5.41 7.74 -8.38
C GLU A 159 4.03 8.40 -8.13
N ARG A 160 2.96 7.95 -8.78
CA ARG A 160 1.61 8.50 -8.58
C ARG A 160 1.07 8.29 -7.16
N CYS A 161 1.36 7.13 -6.56
CA CYS A 161 0.98 6.86 -5.17
C CYS A 161 1.80 7.73 -4.21
N LEU A 162 3.10 7.86 -4.47
CA LEU A 162 4.01 8.68 -3.67
C LEU A 162 3.66 10.17 -3.72
N ILE A 163 3.24 10.70 -4.87
CA ILE A 163 2.71 12.07 -4.99
C ILE A 163 1.46 12.24 -4.12
N GLY A 164 0.54 11.28 -4.16
CA GLY A 164 -0.65 11.29 -3.30
C GLY A 164 -0.30 11.31 -1.81
N MET A 165 0.67 10.48 -1.40
CA MET A 165 1.15 10.42 -0.02
C MET A 165 1.78 11.73 0.46
N ARG A 166 2.57 12.42 -0.41
CA ARG A 166 3.16 13.73 -0.10
C ARG A 166 2.10 14.83 0.08
N ARG A 167 0.92 14.67 -0.54
CA ARG A 167 -0.22 15.60 -0.42
C ARG A 167 -1.13 15.30 0.77
N THR A 168 -0.99 14.12 1.38
CA THR A 168 -1.74 13.78 2.59
C THR A 168 -1.25 14.68 3.73
N PRO A 169 -2.15 15.34 4.46
CA PRO A 169 -1.79 16.18 5.59
C PRO A 169 -0.94 15.44 6.62
N ALA A 170 -0.21 16.20 7.44
CA ALA A 170 0.47 15.62 8.59
C ALA A 170 -0.57 14.96 9.50
N THR A 171 -0.32 13.71 9.88
CA THR A 171 -1.22 12.90 10.71
C THR A 171 -0.55 12.54 12.02
N HIS A 172 -1.34 12.45 13.07
CA HIS A 172 -0.89 11.97 14.36
C HIS A 172 -1.31 10.51 14.56
N VAL A 173 -0.31 9.62 14.69
CA VAL A 173 -0.51 8.22 15.10
C VAL A 173 0.10 8.06 16.49
N PRO A 174 -0.58 7.43 17.46
CA PRO A 174 -0.06 7.23 18.80
C PRO A 174 1.36 6.62 18.82
N ALA A 175 2.23 7.15 19.67
CA ALA A 175 3.63 6.71 19.75
C ALA A 175 3.77 5.21 20.08
N SER A 176 2.83 4.65 20.84
CA SER A 176 2.76 3.22 21.14
C SER A 176 2.56 2.37 19.90
N LEU A 177 1.65 2.75 19.00
CA LEU A 177 1.41 2.05 17.74
C LEU A 177 2.61 2.17 16.80
N ASN A 178 3.20 3.36 16.69
CA ASN A 178 4.41 3.55 15.89
C ASN A 178 5.58 2.66 16.38
N ARG A 179 5.71 2.46 17.69
CA ARG A 179 6.71 1.57 18.27
C ARG A 179 6.42 0.11 17.91
N GLN A 180 5.18 -0.34 18.06
CA GLN A 180 4.78 -1.72 17.71
C GLN A 180 4.99 -2.02 16.24
N ILE A 181 4.65 -1.09 15.33
CA ILE A 181 4.92 -1.25 13.90
C ILE A 181 6.44 -1.39 13.67
N ARG A 182 7.26 -0.57 14.30
CA ARG A 182 8.71 -0.63 14.15
C ARG A 182 9.30 -1.94 14.65
N GLU A 183 8.82 -2.44 15.80
CA GLU A 183 9.20 -3.75 16.33
C GLU A 183 8.77 -4.88 15.40
N GLN A 184 7.55 -4.81 14.86
CA GLN A 184 7.00 -5.81 13.95
C GLN A 184 7.73 -5.86 12.60
N PHE A 185 8.23 -4.74 12.09
CA PHE A 185 9.00 -4.64 10.85
C PHE A 185 10.52 -4.71 11.06
N SER A 186 11.02 -5.03 12.26
CA SER A 186 12.46 -4.98 12.55
C SER A 186 13.29 -5.85 11.62
N GLU A 187 12.89 -7.12 11.41
CA GLU A 187 13.58 -8.05 10.51
C GLU A 187 13.61 -7.53 9.06
N TYR A 188 12.49 -7.03 8.56
CA TYR A 188 12.42 -6.40 7.23
C TYR A 188 13.33 -5.17 7.12
N ILE A 189 13.41 -4.35 8.17
CA ILE A 189 14.28 -3.17 8.20
C ILE A 189 15.74 -3.61 8.12
N ASP A 190 16.15 -4.60 8.89
CA ASP A 190 17.51 -5.11 8.91
C ASP A 190 17.90 -5.70 7.54
N GLU A 191 17.07 -6.55 6.94
CA GLU A 191 17.26 -7.08 5.57
C GLU A 191 17.36 -5.96 4.52
N PHE A 192 16.51 -4.94 4.62
CA PHE A 192 16.52 -3.81 3.71
C PHE A 192 17.83 -3.01 3.82
N LEU A 193 18.34 -2.78 5.02
CA LEU A 193 19.60 -2.07 5.27
C LEU A 193 20.82 -2.86 4.77
N ASP A 194 20.83 -4.16 4.98
CA ASP A 194 21.86 -5.06 4.46
C ASP A 194 21.90 -5.02 2.93
N PHE A 195 20.74 -5.07 2.28
CA PHE A 195 20.64 -4.95 0.83
C PHE A 195 21.11 -3.58 0.31
N GLN A 196 20.77 -2.48 0.98
CA GLN A 196 21.24 -1.14 0.62
C GLN A 196 22.77 -1.02 0.77
N SER A 197 23.34 -1.62 1.82
CA SER A 197 24.78 -1.67 2.02
C SER A 197 25.49 -2.46 0.92
N TYR A 198 24.92 -3.60 0.50
CA TYR A 198 25.44 -4.39 -0.62
C TYR A 198 25.46 -3.58 -1.93
N LEU A 199 24.35 -2.91 -2.28
CA LEU A 199 24.27 -2.10 -3.50
C LEU A 199 25.29 -0.95 -3.51
N SER A 200 25.56 -0.31 -2.38
CA SER A 200 26.54 0.77 -2.30
C SER A 200 27.99 0.29 -2.46
N GLN A 201 28.28 -0.97 -2.12
CA GLN A 201 29.60 -1.58 -2.31
C GLN A 201 29.83 -2.01 -3.77
N ASP A 202 28.78 -2.49 -4.46
CA ASP A 202 28.88 -2.90 -5.87
C ASP A 202 29.07 -1.69 -6.81
N ASP A 203 28.48 -0.54 -6.52
CA ASP A 203 28.69 0.69 -7.30
C ASP A 203 30.14 1.15 -7.27
N ASP A 204 30.80 1.11 -6.11
CA ASP A 204 32.21 1.44 -5.97
C ASP A 204 33.11 0.42 -6.70
N SER A 205 32.75 -0.86 -6.71
CA SER A 205 33.51 -1.92 -7.40
C SER A 205 33.31 -1.88 -8.92
N MET A 206 32.11 -1.54 -9.40
CA MET A 206 31.85 -1.38 -10.84
C MET A 206 32.54 -0.14 -11.40
N ILE A 207 32.56 0.96 -10.70
CA ILE A 207 33.28 2.18 -11.10
C ILE A 207 34.78 1.93 -11.14
N ALA A 208 35.34 1.20 -10.16
CA ALA A 208 36.75 0.81 -10.15
C ALA A 208 37.10 -0.15 -11.30
N ASN A 209 36.23 -1.10 -11.62
CA ASN A 209 36.43 -2.03 -12.74
C ASN A 209 36.25 -1.37 -14.11
N PHE A 210 35.36 -0.37 -14.26
CA PHE A 210 35.21 0.40 -15.49
C PHE A 210 36.42 1.32 -15.74
N GLY A 211 37.01 1.89 -14.70
CA GLY A 211 38.25 2.68 -14.79
C GLY A 211 39.42 1.84 -15.31
N THR A 212 39.63 0.65 -14.76
CA THR A 212 40.68 -0.28 -15.20
C THR A 212 40.45 -0.86 -16.60
N PHE A 213 39.19 -0.96 -17.07
CA PHE A 213 38.88 -1.43 -18.42
C PHE A 213 39.16 -0.36 -19.49
N MET A 214 38.99 0.91 -19.17
CA MET A 214 39.23 2.04 -20.10
C MET A 214 40.72 2.39 -20.20
N ASP A 215 41.51 2.16 -19.14
CA ASP A 215 42.95 2.37 -19.18
C ASP A 215 43.73 1.32 -20.02
N GLY A 216 43.07 0.22 -20.42
CA GLY A 216 43.63 -0.81 -21.29
C GLY A 216 43.46 -0.55 -22.81
N TYR A 217 42.71 0.48 -23.19
CA TYR A 217 42.57 0.91 -24.59
C TYR A 217 43.36 2.19 -24.86
N THR A 218 44.65 2.16 -24.67
CA THR A 218 45.58 3.12 -25.32
C THR A 218 45.93 2.56 -26.65
N GLU A 219 45.60 3.33 -27.69
CA GLU A 219 45.91 3.10 -29.11
C GLU A 219 47.36 2.66 -29.30
N GLU A 220 47.54 1.48 -29.88
CA GLU A 220 48.71 1.19 -30.67
C GLU A 220 48.29 1.19 -32.16
N ASP A 221 48.78 2.23 -32.87
CA ASP A 221 48.93 2.38 -34.31
C ASP A 221 47.79 2.02 -35.30
#